data_8bdc4b1a7ea331b15e1f268c2e7e8e5c
#
_entry.id   8bdc4b1a7ea331b15e1f268c2e7e8e5c
#
_cell.length_a   1.000
_cell.length_b   1.000
_cell.length_c   1.000
_cell.angle_alpha   90.00
_cell.angle_beta   90.00
_cell.angle_gamma   90.00
#
_symmetry.space_group_name_H-M   'P 1'
#
loop_
_entity.id
_entity.type
_entity.pdbx_description
1 polymer ?
#
loop_
_entity_poly.entity_id
_entity_poly.type
_entity_poly.pdbx_seq_one_letter_code
_entity_poly.pdbx_strand_id
1 'polypeptide(L)'
;MAYLAGLTNRLGRVEDGNTVSDYDKEEIKRHFSITTSLIPVPWQKNKVNILDTPGYFDFVGEVEEACHAAGAAVIVINGKSGVEVGTLKAWELCEKYKLPRLFFVTGMDDDQASYRKIVLELNDRFGRKVAPFHVPIRENEKFVGFVNVVKMKGRRFINDTSEYEECDIPDYMDKHLNISRDALVEAVADTSEELMERYFAGEEFTYEEVSTALRTHVMDCQIVPVLVGSGVHNQGTSMLMNVIKKYFPSPEYTVNHGKETSTGELVMVKCDQNKHLSAKVFKTVVDPFIGKYSLIKVVTGTLKAGDGIYNVNKGTEDRASKLYLLRGKETIEVPELRAGDIGALAKIEKISTGDTISTKGATLVYDGP
;
A
#
# COMPACT_ATOMS: atom_id res chain seq x y z
N MET A 1 -2.53 6.75 -9.98
CA MET A 1 -3.70 6.12 -9.35
C MET A 1 -4.90 7.07 -9.28
N ALA A 2 -4.80 8.25 -8.66
CA ALA A 2 -5.91 9.22 -8.60
C ALA A 2 -6.47 9.61 -9.99
N TYR A 3 -5.59 9.87 -10.94
CA TYR A 3 -5.98 10.16 -12.34
C TYR A 3 -6.75 9.00 -12.99
N LEU A 4 -6.28 7.77 -12.86
CA LEU A 4 -6.97 6.57 -13.38
C LEU A 4 -8.36 6.37 -12.78
N ALA A 5 -8.54 6.75 -11.53
CA ALA A 5 -9.83 6.67 -10.83
C ALA A 5 -10.75 7.87 -11.14
N GLY A 6 -10.34 8.79 -12.01
CA GLY A 6 -11.12 9.97 -12.36
C GLY A 6 -11.20 11.03 -11.26
N LEU A 7 -10.33 10.97 -10.25
CA LEU A 7 -10.31 11.96 -9.16
C LEU A 7 -9.64 13.27 -9.57
N THR A 8 -8.86 13.24 -10.63
CA THR A 8 -8.25 14.42 -11.25
C THR A 8 -8.45 14.36 -12.76
N ASN A 9 -8.51 15.51 -13.39
CA ASN A 9 -8.69 15.64 -14.85
C ASN A 9 -7.36 15.61 -15.63
N ARG A 10 -6.22 15.52 -14.92
CA ARG A 10 -4.87 15.46 -15.50
C ARG A 10 -3.98 14.53 -14.71
N LEU A 11 -2.98 13.96 -15.38
CA LEU A 11 -1.88 13.26 -14.75
C LEU A 11 -0.94 14.28 -14.12
N GLY A 12 -0.81 14.25 -12.78
CA GLY A 12 0.08 15.15 -12.05
C GLY A 12 1.55 14.80 -12.29
N ARG A 13 2.41 15.83 -12.25
CA ARG A 13 3.87 15.70 -12.32
C ARG A 13 4.52 16.48 -11.19
N VAL A 14 5.58 15.92 -10.62
CA VAL A 14 6.33 16.55 -9.53
C VAL A 14 6.96 17.86 -9.99
N GLU A 15 7.55 17.86 -11.19
CA GLU A 15 8.20 19.04 -11.78
C GLU A 15 7.23 20.21 -12.02
N ASP A 16 5.96 19.88 -12.29
CA ASP A 16 4.91 20.87 -12.51
C ASP A 16 4.26 21.34 -11.18
N GLY A 17 4.63 20.73 -10.05
CA GLY A 17 4.08 21.04 -8.73
C GLY A 17 2.56 20.81 -8.63
N ASN A 18 2.03 19.83 -9.36
CA ASN A 18 0.60 19.63 -9.52
C ASN A 18 0.12 18.20 -9.20
N THR A 19 0.91 17.44 -8.45
CA THR A 19 0.50 16.16 -7.91
C THR A 19 -0.56 16.33 -6.81
N VAL A 20 -1.36 15.29 -6.56
CA VAL A 20 -2.38 15.31 -5.49
C VAL A 20 -1.73 15.22 -4.11
N SER A 21 -0.65 14.46 -3.99
CA SER A 21 0.04 14.18 -2.73
C SER A 21 0.91 15.32 -2.24
N ASP A 22 1.71 15.92 -3.14
CA ASP A 22 2.65 16.99 -2.79
C ASP A 22 1.98 18.35 -2.99
N TYR A 23 1.17 18.76 -2.06
CA TYR A 23 0.38 20.00 -2.14
C TYR A 23 0.90 21.12 -1.23
N ASP A 24 1.81 20.83 -0.32
CA ASP A 24 2.48 21.84 0.50
C ASP A 24 3.45 22.66 -0.34
N LYS A 25 3.60 23.96 0.00
CA LYS A 25 4.47 24.88 -0.75
C LYS A 25 5.95 24.44 -0.72
N GLU A 26 6.39 23.85 0.39
CA GLU A 26 7.77 23.37 0.50
C GLU A 26 7.97 22.08 -0.31
N GLU A 27 6.97 21.18 -0.35
CA GLU A 27 6.99 19.98 -1.20
C GLU A 27 7.08 20.36 -2.68
N ILE A 28 6.22 21.28 -3.12
CA ILE A 28 6.21 21.80 -4.50
C ILE A 28 7.55 22.44 -4.85
N LYS A 29 8.10 23.28 -3.96
CA LYS A 29 9.36 23.98 -4.18
C LYS A 29 10.57 23.04 -4.23
N ARG A 30 10.55 21.97 -3.43
CA ARG A 30 11.66 21.04 -3.28
C ARG A 30 11.55 19.83 -4.19
N HIS A 31 10.39 19.61 -4.83
CA HIS A 31 10.08 18.45 -5.67
C HIS A 31 10.22 17.10 -4.97
N PHE A 32 9.86 17.04 -3.69
CA PHE A 32 9.74 15.79 -2.92
C PHE A 32 8.74 15.92 -1.77
N SER A 33 8.19 14.79 -1.35
CA SER A 33 7.22 14.70 -0.25
C SER A 33 7.88 14.94 1.11
N ILE A 34 7.23 15.69 1.99
CA ILE A 34 7.65 15.98 3.37
C ILE A 34 6.70 15.34 4.37
N THR A 35 5.41 15.32 4.05
CA THR A 35 4.36 14.76 4.91
C THR A 35 3.61 13.64 4.21
N THR A 36 3.06 12.71 4.99
CA THR A 36 2.20 11.67 4.44
C THR A 36 0.87 12.24 3.98
N SER A 37 0.53 12.03 2.71
CA SER A 37 -0.75 12.39 2.12
C SER A 37 -1.71 11.23 2.06
N LEU A 38 -2.97 11.44 2.45
CA LEU A 38 -4.06 10.49 2.30
C LEU A 38 -4.81 10.74 0.99
N ILE A 39 -4.99 9.68 0.19
CA ILE A 39 -5.72 9.73 -1.08
C ILE A 39 -6.65 8.50 -1.14
N PRO A 40 -7.95 8.67 -0.82
CA PRO A 40 -8.94 7.60 -0.99
C PRO A 40 -9.28 7.45 -2.47
N VAL A 41 -8.91 6.33 -3.05
CA VAL A 41 -9.06 6.02 -4.48
C VAL A 41 -10.18 4.99 -4.64
N PRO A 42 -11.28 5.32 -5.33
CA PRO A 42 -12.26 4.32 -5.75
C PRO A 42 -11.65 3.48 -6.88
N TRP A 43 -11.67 2.17 -6.72
CA TRP A 43 -11.20 1.25 -7.74
C TRP A 43 -12.17 0.09 -7.90
N GLN A 44 -12.86 0.07 -9.03
CA GLN A 44 -13.97 -0.87 -9.28
C GLN A 44 -15.02 -0.75 -8.14
N LYS A 45 -15.29 -1.82 -7.40
CA LYS A 45 -16.26 -1.81 -6.27
C LYS A 45 -15.62 -1.58 -4.90
N ASN A 46 -14.34 -1.23 -4.85
CA ASN A 46 -13.59 -1.04 -3.62
C ASN A 46 -13.12 0.41 -3.48
N LYS A 47 -12.80 0.80 -2.26
CA LYS A 47 -12.04 2.01 -1.94
C LYS A 47 -10.67 1.60 -1.41
N VAL A 48 -9.62 2.13 -2.02
CA VAL A 48 -8.23 1.96 -1.58
C VAL A 48 -7.76 3.27 -0.97
N ASN A 49 -7.51 3.28 0.33
CA ASN A 49 -6.92 4.42 0.99
C ASN A 49 -5.40 4.37 0.79
N ILE A 50 -4.87 5.25 -0.02
CA ILE A 50 -3.43 5.35 -0.28
C ILE A 50 -2.85 6.35 0.71
N LEU A 51 -1.82 5.92 1.45
CA LEU A 51 -0.97 6.75 2.27
C LEU A 51 0.34 6.94 1.50
N ASP A 52 0.49 8.08 0.85
CA ASP A 52 1.70 8.44 0.08
C ASP A 52 2.71 9.07 1.04
N THR A 53 3.81 8.37 1.28
CA THR A 53 4.79 8.71 2.33
C THR A 53 6.05 9.33 1.76
N PRO A 54 6.73 10.22 2.52
CA PRO A 54 8.03 10.72 2.15
C PRO A 54 9.08 9.61 1.98
N GLY A 55 9.96 9.77 0.97
CA GLY A 55 11.08 8.86 0.74
C GLY A 55 12.37 9.23 1.47
N TYR A 56 12.52 10.49 1.91
CA TYR A 56 13.71 10.94 2.64
C TYR A 56 13.69 10.53 4.11
N PHE A 57 14.82 10.08 4.63
CA PHE A 57 14.96 9.58 6.01
C PHE A 57 14.69 10.60 7.10
N ASP A 58 14.88 11.87 6.80
CA ASP A 58 14.54 12.97 7.72
C ASP A 58 13.07 12.94 8.14
N PHE A 59 12.20 12.32 7.34
CA PHE A 59 10.76 12.21 7.56
C PHE A 59 10.30 10.78 7.91
N VAL A 60 11.17 9.95 8.47
CA VAL A 60 10.84 8.54 8.79
C VAL A 60 9.66 8.42 9.75
N GLY A 61 9.44 9.38 10.64
CA GLY A 61 8.26 9.41 11.53
C GLY A 61 6.93 9.42 10.76
N GLU A 62 6.88 10.13 9.62
CA GLU A 62 5.72 10.13 8.72
C GLU A 62 5.44 8.73 8.13
N VAL A 63 6.50 8.00 7.79
CA VAL A 63 6.40 6.63 7.27
C VAL A 63 5.93 5.67 8.38
N GLU A 64 6.43 5.82 9.60
CA GLU A 64 6.00 5.01 10.74
C GLU A 64 4.53 5.23 11.09
N GLU A 65 4.07 6.49 11.14
CA GLU A 65 2.64 6.82 11.33
C GLU A 65 1.76 6.15 10.25
N ALA A 66 2.19 6.20 8.98
CA ALA A 66 1.48 5.57 7.88
C ALA A 66 1.47 4.04 8.01
N CYS A 67 2.60 3.40 8.32
CA CYS A 67 2.70 1.95 8.53
C CYS A 67 1.79 1.47 9.65
N HIS A 68 1.63 2.28 10.72
CA HIS A 68 0.74 1.95 11.83
C HIS A 68 -0.74 1.91 11.43
N ALA A 69 -1.13 2.67 10.40
CA ALA A 69 -2.48 2.70 9.87
C ALA A 69 -2.69 1.77 8.67
N ALA A 70 -1.65 1.46 7.92
CA ALA A 70 -1.73 0.68 6.70
C ALA A 70 -2.12 -0.80 6.95
N GLY A 71 -2.72 -1.43 5.96
CA GLY A 71 -2.97 -2.88 5.92
C GLY A 71 -1.98 -3.62 5.03
N ALA A 72 -1.24 -2.90 4.18
CA ALA A 72 -0.20 -3.42 3.28
C ALA A 72 0.66 -2.29 2.77
N ALA A 73 1.78 -2.60 2.13
CA ALA A 73 2.73 -1.62 1.62
C ALA A 73 3.12 -1.89 0.15
N VAL A 74 3.31 -0.82 -0.61
CA VAL A 74 3.97 -0.83 -1.92
C VAL A 74 5.34 -0.19 -1.76
N ILE A 75 6.41 -0.97 -1.88
CA ILE A 75 7.78 -0.45 -1.85
C ILE A 75 8.16 -0.07 -3.29
N VAL A 76 8.31 1.22 -3.53
CA VAL A 76 8.61 1.76 -4.86
C VAL A 76 10.12 1.79 -5.07
N ILE A 77 10.58 1.22 -6.19
CA ILE A 77 12.01 1.18 -6.57
C ILE A 77 12.17 1.90 -7.91
N ASN A 78 13.14 2.80 -7.99
CA ASN A 78 13.48 3.43 -9.25
C ASN A 78 14.24 2.45 -10.14
N GLY A 79 13.79 2.28 -11.39
CA GLY A 79 14.33 1.32 -12.34
C GLY A 79 15.80 1.54 -12.71
N LYS A 80 16.27 2.79 -12.63
CA LYS A 80 17.66 3.17 -12.89
C LYS A 80 18.54 3.00 -11.65
N SER A 81 18.11 3.52 -10.49
CA SER A 81 18.89 3.48 -9.25
C SER A 81 18.97 2.05 -8.66
N GLY A 82 17.87 1.28 -8.76
CA GLY A 82 17.81 -0.05 -8.19
C GLY A 82 17.52 -0.06 -6.69
N VAL A 83 18.06 -1.06 -5.98
CA VAL A 83 17.84 -1.23 -4.54
C VAL A 83 18.73 -0.26 -3.77
N GLU A 84 18.12 0.70 -3.09
CA GLU A 84 18.79 1.73 -2.31
C GLU A 84 18.56 1.53 -0.81
N VAL A 85 19.22 2.33 0.02
CA VAL A 85 19.04 2.29 1.49
C VAL A 85 17.57 2.52 1.88
N GLY A 86 16.85 3.37 1.14
CA GLY A 86 15.40 3.59 1.33
C GLY A 86 14.58 2.32 1.16
N THR A 87 14.93 1.48 0.19
CA THR A 87 14.28 0.17 -0.01
C THR A 87 14.47 -0.74 1.20
N LEU A 88 15.69 -0.78 1.77
CA LEU A 88 15.99 -1.59 2.95
C LEU A 88 15.24 -1.10 4.17
N LYS A 89 15.17 0.21 4.39
CA LYS A 89 14.42 0.81 5.49
C LYS A 89 12.92 0.57 5.38
N ALA A 90 12.36 0.72 4.19
CA ALA A 90 10.96 0.40 3.93
C ALA A 90 10.66 -1.08 4.22
N TRP A 91 11.58 -1.99 3.84
CA TRP A 91 11.47 -3.40 4.17
C TRP A 91 11.50 -3.64 5.68
N GLU A 92 12.44 -3.06 6.42
CA GLU A 92 12.54 -3.17 7.89
C GLU A 92 11.24 -2.72 8.58
N LEU A 93 10.63 -1.62 8.12
CA LEU A 93 9.34 -1.15 8.63
C LEU A 93 8.20 -2.12 8.32
N CYS A 94 8.18 -2.69 7.13
CA CYS A 94 7.18 -3.72 6.79
C CYS A 94 7.34 -4.98 7.65
N GLU A 95 8.57 -5.39 7.99
CA GLU A 95 8.81 -6.51 8.93
C GLU A 95 8.34 -6.14 10.34
N LYS A 96 8.69 -4.94 10.84
CA LYS A 96 8.29 -4.43 12.16
C LYS A 96 6.77 -4.46 12.34
N TYR A 97 6.04 -3.98 11.34
CA TYR A 97 4.57 -3.87 11.39
C TYR A 97 3.85 -5.08 10.76
N LYS A 98 4.57 -6.11 10.33
CA LYS A 98 4.05 -7.32 9.68
C LYS A 98 3.12 -6.99 8.51
N LEU A 99 3.51 -6.04 7.68
CA LEU A 99 2.73 -5.60 6.53
C LEU A 99 2.97 -6.51 5.32
N PRO A 100 1.93 -7.09 4.74
CA PRO A 100 1.97 -7.59 3.37
C PRO A 100 2.52 -6.53 2.44
N ARG A 101 3.38 -6.92 1.49
CA ARG A 101 4.07 -5.93 0.66
C ARG A 101 4.32 -6.45 -0.75
N LEU A 102 4.54 -5.52 -1.66
CA LEU A 102 5.04 -5.81 -2.99
C LEU A 102 6.08 -4.75 -3.39
N PHE A 103 6.92 -5.07 -4.35
CA PHE A 103 7.80 -4.12 -5.01
C PHE A 103 7.17 -3.62 -6.31
N PHE A 104 7.19 -2.31 -6.51
CA PHE A 104 6.83 -1.69 -7.78
C PHE A 104 8.04 -0.96 -8.36
N VAL A 105 8.62 -1.55 -9.41
CA VAL A 105 9.76 -0.96 -10.12
C VAL A 105 9.22 0.05 -11.13
N THR A 106 9.35 1.33 -10.82
CA THR A 106 8.92 2.46 -11.67
C THR A 106 10.07 3.02 -12.49
N GLY A 107 9.78 3.94 -13.41
CA GLY A 107 10.80 4.51 -14.29
C GLY A 107 11.34 3.52 -15.31
N MET A 108 10.53 2.53 -15.69
CA MET A 108 10.93 1.56 -16.72
C MET A 108 11.02 2.16 -18.13
N ASP A 109 10.54 3.38 -18.30
CA ASP A 109 10.69 4.22 -19.51
C ASP A 109 12.08 4.81 -19.65
N ASP A 110 12.91 4.88 -18.59
CA ASP A 110 14.32 5.28 -18.66
C ASP A 110 15.13 4.18 -19.39
N ASP A 111 16.00 4.56 -20.32
CA ASP A 111 16.85 3.65 -21.10
C ASP A 111 17.88 2.91 -20.23
N GLN A 112 18.28 3.52 -19.10
CA GLN A 112 19.21 2.96 -18.13
C GLN A 112 18.52 2.06 -17.07
N ALA A 113 17.19 1.92 -17.12
CA ALA A 113 16.47 1.04 -16.19
C ALA A 113 16.84 -0.43 -16.42
N SER A 114 17.18 -1.13 -15.36
CA SER A 114 17.61 -2.54 -15.41
C SER A 114 16.80 -3.43 -14.47
N TYR A 115 15.69 -3.91 -14.97
CA TYR A 115 14.81 -4.83 -14.21
C TYR A 115 15.54 -6.08 -13.72
N ARG A 116 16.35 -6.70 -14.59
CA ARG A 116 17.10 -7.93 -14.25
C ARG A 116 18.04 -7.71 -13.06
N LYS A 117 18.81 -6.60 -13.08
CA LYS A 117 19.70 -6.24 -11.99
C LYS A 117 18.92 -6.09 -10.68
N ILE A 118 17.80 -5.39 -10.72
CA ILE A 118 16.96 -5.14 -9.54
C ILE A 118 16.41 -6.44 -8.96
N VAL A 119 15.88 -7.35 -9.79
CA VAL A 119 15.36 -8.64 -9.30
C VAL A 119 16.47 -9.48 -8.68
N LEU A 120 17.67 -9.48 -9.25
CA LEU A 120 18.83 -10.18 -8.66
C LEU A 120 19.21 -9.57 -7.30
N GLU A 121 19.27 -8.25 -7.19
CA GLU A 121 19.54 -7.55 -5.93
C GLU A 121 18.46 -7.83 -4.86
N LEU A 122 17.19 -7.85 -5.26
CA LEU A 122 16.09 -8.19 -4.37
C LEU A 122 16.17 -9.63 -3.87
N ASN A 123 16.47 -10.58 -4.75
CA ASN A 123 16.65 -11.99 -4.36
C ASN A 123 17.86 -12.20 -3.45
N ASP A 124 18.99 -11.53 -3.72
CA ASP A 124 20.18 -11.60 -2.89
C ASP A 124 19.90 -11.09 -1.46
N ARG A 125 19.12 -10.03 -1.34
CA ARG A 125 18.84 -9.38 -0.05
C ARG A 125 17.67 -9.98 0.72
N PHE A 126 16.62 -10.38 0.03
CA PHE A 126 15.35 -10.78 0.66
C PHE A 126 15.00 -12.25 0.42
N GLY A 127 15.78 -12.96 -0.39
CA GLY A 127 15.66 -14.40 -0.59
C GLY A 127 14.55 -14.81 -1.53
N ARG A 128 14.21 -16.11 -1.48
CA ARG A 128 13.30 -16.78 -2.43
C ARG A 128 11.85 -16.29 -2.40
N LYS A 129 11.44 -15.60 -1.35
CA LYS A 129 10.09 -15.02 -1.28
C LYS A 129 9.81 -13.91 -2.30
N VAL A 130 10.84 -13.38 -2.97
CA VAL A 130 10.68 -12.39 -4.03
C VAL A 130 10.19 -13.07 -5.31
N ALA A 131 8.98 -12.75 -5.73
CA ALA A 131 8.29 -13.39 -6.84
C ALA A 131 8.03 -12.41 -8.00
N PRO A 132 8.71 -12.52 -9.13
CA PRO A 132 8.44 -11.70 -10.31
C PRO A 132 7.04 -11.94 -10.87
N PHE A 133 6.14 -10.96 -10.75
CA PHE A 133 4.80 -11.04 -11.36
C PHE A 133 4.76 -10.47 -12.78
N HIS A 134 5.58 -9.44 -13.01
CA HIS A 134 5.69 -8.79 -14.31
C HIS A 134 7.15 -8.72 -14.76
N VAL A 135 7.38 -9.05 -16.02
CA VAL A 135 8.67 -8.86 -16.72
C VAL A 135 8.47 -7.83 -17.81
N PRO A 136 9.25 -6.73 -17.87
CA PRO A 136 9.05 -5.68 -18.85
C PRO A 136 9.35 -6.17 -20.26
N ILE A 137 8.51 -5.78 -21.24
CA ILE A 137 8.76 -5.92 -22.67
C ILE A 137 9.40 -4.60 -23.13
N ARG A 138 10.59 -4.69 -23.71
CA ARG A 138 11.29 -3.53 -24.27
C ARG A 138 11.58 -3.76 -25.75
N GLU A 139 11.23 -2.79 -26.58
CA GLU A 139 11.51 -2.78 -28.01
C GLU A 139 12.23 -1.48 -28.37
N ASN A 140 13.38 -1.56 -29.03
CA ASN A 140 14.19 -0.40 -29.35
C ASN A 140 14.42 0.51 -28.11
N GLU A 141 14.76 -0.10 -26.98
CA GLU A 141 14.99 0.53 -25.67
C GLU A 141 13.73 1.15 -25.01
N LYS A 142 12.59 1.15 -25.68
CA LYS A 142 11.33 1.64 -25.12
C LYS A 142 10.60 0.58 -24.31
N PHE A 143 10.03 0.98 -23.19
CA PHE A 143 9.14 0.13 -22.40
C PHE A 143 7.74 0.12 -23.05
N VAL A 144 7.40 -0.97 -23.72
CA VAL A 144 6.17 -1.07 -24.53
C VAL A 144 5.10 -1.97 -23.90
N GLY A 145 5.44 -2.68 -22.82
CA GLY A 145 4.52 -3.62 -22.19
C GLY A 145 5.20 -4.47 -21.13
N PHE A 146 4.53 -5.52 -20.72
CA PHE A 146 5.07 -6.49 -19.78
C PHE A 146 4.47 -7.88 -20.01
N VAL A 147 5.18 -8.90 -19.58
CA VAL A 147 4.64 -10.25 -19.47
C VAL A 147 4.11 -10.46 -18.07
N ASN A 148 2.87 -10.90 -17.95
CA ASN A 148 2.31 -11.38 -16.69
C ASN A 148 2.80 -12.82 -16.48
N VAL A 149 3.74 -13.02 -15.58
CA VAL A 149 4.41 -14.30 -15.32
C VAL A 149 3.47 -15.32 -14.67
N VAL A 150 2.49 -14.85 -13.90
CA VAL A 150 1.48 -15.73 -13.25
C VAL A 150 0.63 -16.41 -14.32
N LYS A 151 0.20 -15.64 -15.34
CA LYS A 151 -0.66 -16.11 -16.43
C LYS A 151 0.10 -16.56 -17.68
N MET A 152 1.39 -16.25 -17.80
CA MET A 152 2.20 -16.44 -19.00
C MET A 152 1.53 -15.78 -20.22
N LYS A 153 1.21 -14.48 -20.10
CA LYS A 153 0.57 -13.68 -21.14
C LYS A 153 1.28 -12.35 -21.31
N GLY A 154 1.56 -11.99 -22.55
CA GLY A 154 2.04 -10.67 -22.93
C GLY A 154 0.95 -9.60 -22.80
N ARG A 155 1.35 -8.40 -22.44
CA ARG A 155 0.52 -7.19 -22.34
C ARG A 155 1.26 -6.04 -22.99
N ARG A 156 0.65 -5.41 -23.99
CA ARG A 156 1.22 -4.25 -24.68
C ARG A 156 0.38 -3.01 -24.33
N PHE A 157 1.05 -1.92 -24.00
CA PHE A 157 0.35 -0.65 -23.73
C PHE A 157 -0.22 -0.05 -25.01
N ILE A 158 -1.39 0.55 -24.89
CA ILE A 158 -2.08 1.22 -25.99
C ILE A 158 -1.76 2.72 -25.91
N ASN A 159 -1.18 3.30 -26.97
CA ASN A 159 -0.92 4.74 -27.07
C ASN A 159 -0.21 5.36 -25.86
N ASP A 160 0.79 4.68 -25.31
CA ASP A 160 1.54 5.13 -24.12
C ASP A 160 0.65 5.49 -22.90
N THR A 161 -0.46 4.80 -22.76
CA THR A 161 -1.38 4.97 -21.62
C THR A 161 -1.27 3.78 -20.66
N SER A 162 -2.06 3.80 -19.59
CA SER A 162 -2.21 2.65 -18.68
C SER A 162 -3.06 1.53 -19.25
N GLU A 163 -3.76 1.77 -20.36
CA GLU A 163 -4.52 0.75 -21.08
C GLU A 163 -3.60 -0.22 -21.79
N TYR A 164 -3.98 -1.47 -21.84
CA TYR A 164 -3.19 -2.52 -22.50
C TYR A 164 -4.11 -3.53 -23.17
N GLU A 165 -3.54 -4.20 -24.17
CA GLU A 165 -4.13 -5.35 -24.84
C GLU A 165 -3.28 -6.60 -24.64
N GLU A 166 -3.87 -7.78 -24.79
CA GLU A 166 -3.11 -9.03 -24.84
C GLU A 166 -2.29 -9.10 -26.11
N CYS A 167 -1.05 -9.56 -25.98
CA CYS A 167 -0.17 -9.82 -27.09
C CYS A 167 0.60 -11.13 -26.89
N ASP A 168 1.16 -11.64 -27.97
CA ASP A 168 2.09 -12.77 -27.90
C ASP A 168 3.37 -12.35 -27.14
N ILE A 169 3.96 -13.29 -26.45
CA ILE A 169 5.24 -13.08 -25.78
C ILE A 169 6.34 -13.07 -26.83
N PRO A 170 7.17 -12.02 -26.92
CA PRO A 170 8.26 -11.99 -27.89
C PRO A 170 9.30 -13.10 -27.66
N ASP A 171 9.72 -13.80 -28.68
CA ASP A 171 10.66 -14.95 -28.62
C ASP A 171 11.99 -14.61 -27.93
N TYR A 172 12.46 -13.34 -28.07
CA TYR A 172 13.70 -12.90 -27.43
C TYR A 172 13.63 -12.88 -25.89
N MET A 173 12.43 -12.98 -25.31
CA MET A 173 12.22 -12.96 -23.86
C MET A 173 12.34 -14.34 -23.21
N ASP A 174 12.27 -15.44 -23.95
CA ASP A 174 12.15 -16.81 -23.46
C ASP A 174 13.12 -17.12 -22.30
N LYS A 175 14.40 -16.83 -22.49
CA LYS A 175 15.42 -17.09 -21.45
C LYS A 175 15.18 -16.34 -20.16
N HIS A 176 14.81 -15.06 -20.25
CA HIS A 176 14.60 -14.21 -19.06
C HIS A 176 13.26 -14.50 -18.40
N LEU A 177 12.27 -14.84 -19.21
CA LEU A 177 10.95 -15.20 -18.74
C LEU A 177 10.97 -16.53 -17.98
N ASN A 178 11.69 -17.53 -18.48
CA ASN A 178 11.86 -18.80 -17.79
C ASN A 178 12.51 -18.64 -16.42
N ILE A 179 13.57 -17.83 -16.30
CA ILE A 179 14.19 -17.51 -15.00
C ILE A 179 13.18 -16.86 -14.04
N SER A 180 12.36 -15.93 -14.53
CA SER A 180 11.34 -15.26 -13.71
C SER A 180 10.19 -16.19 -13.36
N ARG A 181 9.80 -17.09 -14.26
CA ARG A 181 8.79 -18.11 -13.97
C ARG A 181 9.30 -19.12 -12.94
N ASP A 182 10.53 -19.58 -13.06
CA ASP A 182 11.15 -20.48 -12.09
C ASP A 182 11.22 -19.84 -10.71
N ALA A 183 11.63 -18.57 -10.62
CA ALA A 183 11.66 -17.83 -9.34
C ALA A 183 10.26 -17.69 -8.72
N LEU A 184 9.22 -17.43 -9.52
CA LEU A 184 7.85 -17.40 -9.04
C LEU A 184 7.40 -18.77 -8.51
N VAL A 185 7.68 -19.83 -9.25
CA VAL A 185 7.30 -21.22 -8.89
C VAL A 185 8.07 -21.66 -7.64
N GLU A 186 9.35 -21.32 -7.54
CA GLU A 186 10.16 -21.58 -6.34
C GLU A 186 9.61 -20.86 -5.10
N ALA A 187 9.21 -19.59 -5.23
CA ALA A 187 8.59 -18.85 -4.15
C ALA A 187 7.26 -19.50 -3.69
N VAL A 188 6.47 -20.03 -4.63
CA VAL A 188 5.26 -20.79 -4.31
C VAL A 188 5.60 -22.12 -3.64
N ALA A 189 6.58 -22.85 -4.14
CA ALA A 189 7.02 -24.13 -3.57
C ALA A 189 7.51 -23.98 -2.13
N ASP A 190 8.22 -22.89 -1.82
CA ASP A 190 8.78 -22.63 -0.49
C ASP A 190 7.71 -22.39 0.60
N THR A 191 6.43 -22.28 0.22
CA THR A 191 5.32 -22.04 1.16
C THR A 191 4.83 -23.31 1.89
N SER A 192 5.12 -24.53 1.38
CA SER A 192 4.77 -25.76 2.05
C SER A 192 5.70 -26.92 1.67
N GLU A 193 5.87 -27.90 2.59
CA GLU A 193 6.67 -29.11 2.33
C GLU A 193 6.16 -29.89 1.13
N GLU A 194 4.84 -30.05 0.99
CA GLU A 194 4.21 -30.76 -0.12
C GLU A 194 4.55 -30.11 -1.47
N LEU A 195 4.40 -28.78 -1.58
CA LEU A 195 4.73 -28.07 -2.82
C LEU A 195 6.22 -28.13 -3.13
N MET A 196 7.07 -28.09 -2.10
CA MET A 196 8.51 -28.19 -2.27
C MET A 196 8.93 -29.57 -2.78
N GLU A 197 8.36 -30.65 -2.25
CA GLU A 197 8.61 -32.02 -2.73
C GLU A 197 8.21 -32.18 -4.19
N ARG A 198 7.05 -31.69 -4.60
CA ARG A 198 6.58 -31.70 -5.99
C ARG A 198 7.47 -30.88 -6.92
N TYR A 199 7.94 -29.71 -6.45
CA TYR A 199 8.88 -28.90 -7.21
C TYR A 199 10.20 -29.64 -7.48
N PHE A 200 10.77 -30.30 -6.47
CA PHE A 200 11.98 -31.12 -6.66
C PHE A 200 11.75 -32.37 -7.50
N ALA A 201 10.53 -32.91 -7.51
CA ALA A 201 10.14 -33.98 -8.42
C ALA A 201 9.97 -33.54 -9.89
N GLY A 202 10.04 -32.22 -10.15
CA GLY A 202 9.85 -31.65 -11.48
C GLY A 202 8.38 -31.59 -11.93
N GLU A 203 7.44 -31.62 -10.98
CA GLU A 203 6.02 -31.48 -11.29
C GLU A 203 5.64 -30.04 -11.60
N GLU A 204 4.85 -29.83 -12.63
CA GLU A 204 4.31 -28.51 -12.96
C GLU A 204 3.14 -28.15 -12.05
N PHE A 205 3.11 -26.91 -11.59
CA PHE A 205 1.97 -26.37 -10.84
C PHE A 205 0.93 -25.78 -11.79
N THR A 206 -0.34 -26.06 -11.52
CA THR A 206 -1.44 -25.48 -12.26
C THR A 206 -1.59 -23.97 -11.94
N TYR A 207 -2.26 -23.24 -12.84
CA TYR A 207 -2.58 -21.82 -12.60
C TYR A 207 -3.36 -21.61 -11.29
N GLU A 208 -4.30 -22.49 -10.99
CA GLU A 208 -5.14 -22.46 -9.80
C GLU A 208 -4.31 -22.64 -8.53
N GLU A 209 -3.38 -23.60 -8.50
CA GLU A 209 -2.47 -23.82 -7.39
C GLU A 209 -1.60 -22.60 -7.14
N VAL A 210 -0.95 -22.08 -8.18
CA VAL A 210 -0.13 -20.88 -8.11
C VAL A 210 -0.97 -19.68 -7.63
N SER A 211 -2.13 -19.45 -8.24
CA SER A 211 -2.99 -18.30 -7.90
C SER A 211 -3.52 -18.36 -6.46
N THR A 212 -3.81 -19.56 -5.95
CA THR A 212 -4.26 -19.78 -4.57
C THR A 212 -3.12 -19.55 -3.58
N ALA A 213 -1.95 -20.13 -3.84
CA ALA A 213 -0.77 -19.92 -3.01
C ALA A 213 -0.37 -18.43 -2.95
N LEU A 214 -0.35 -17.74 -4.09
CA LEU A 214 -0.06 -16.30 -4.12
C LEU A 214 -1.06 -15.49 -3.30
N ARG A 215 -2.36 -15.80 -3.38
CA ARG A 215 -3.38 -15.08 -2.61
C ARG A 215 -3.19 -15.26 -1.12
N THR A 216 -2.90 -16.45 -0.66
CA THR A 216 -2.67 -16.76 0.76
C THR A 216 -1.36 -16.16 1.24
N HIS A 217 -0.28 -16.38 0.51
CA HIS A 217 1.07 -16.15 0.99
C HIS A 217 1.64 -14.75 0.73
N VAL A 218 0.97 -13.95 -0.09
CA VAL A 218 1.19 -12.50 -0.11
C VAL A 218 0.62 -11.85 1.16
N MET A 219 -0.57 -12.31 1.62
CA MET A 219 -1.19 -11.77 2.83
C MET A 219 -0.43 -12.12 4.12
N ASP A 220 0.23 -13.27 4.18
CA ASP A 220 1.03 -13.70 5.34
C ASP A 220 2.52 -13.35 5.23
N CYS A 221 2.91 -12.54 4.23
CA CYS A 221 4.26 -12.04 4.00
C CYS A 221 5.30 -13.09 3.57
N GLN A 222 4.88 -14.29 3.16
CA GLN A 222 5.78 -15.33 2.66
C GLN A 222 6.16 -15.14 1.20
N ILE A 223 5.30 -14.48 0.40
CA ILE A 223 5.57 -14.14 -0.99
C ILE A 223 5.50 -12.62 -1.17
N VAL A 224 6.46 -12.06 -1.88
CA VAL A 224 6.56 -10.62 -2.18
C VAL A 224 6.61 -10.41 -3.69
N PRO A 225 5.50 -9.96 -4.30
CA PRO A 225 5.43 -9.71 -5.73
C PRO A 225 6.36 -8.59 -6.21
N VAL A 226 6.89 -8.72 -7.42
CA VAL A 226 7.59 -7.65 -8.13
C VAL A 226 6.81 -7.27 -9.39
N LEU A 227 6.39 -6.02 -9.48
CA LEU A 227 5.69 -5.44 -10.60
C LEU A 227 6.53 -4.35 -11.25
N VAL A 228 6.19 -3.98 -12.48
CA VAL A 228 6.89 -2.95 -13.25
C VAL A 228 5.94 -1.91 -13.81
N GLY A 229 6.45 -0.70 -14.02
CA GLY A 229 5.68 0.38 -14.64
C GLY A 229 6.46 1.66 -14.86
N SER A 230 5.73 2.68 -15.30
CA SER A 230 6.19 4.07 -15.37
C SER A 230 5.11 5.00 -14.77
N GLY A 231 5.44 5.68 -13.70
CA GLY A 231 4.55 6.66 -13.09
C GLY A 231 4.31 7.87 -13.99
N VAL A 232 5.33 8.31 -14.71
CA VAL A 232 5.28 9.48 -15.61
C VAL A 232 4.34 9.26 -16.79
N HIS A 233 4.32 8.05 -17.34
CA HIS A 233 3.44 7.65 -18.44
C HIS A 233 2.18 6.93 -17.96
N ASN A 234 2.01 6.75 -16.64
CA ASN A 234 0.89 6.01 -16.05
C ASN A 234 0.79 4.54 -16.52
N GLN A 235 1.89 3.99 -17.02
CA GLN A 235 1.98 2.61 -17.51
C GLN A 235 2.15 1.62 -16.34
N GLY A 236 1.39 0.52 -16.37
CA GLY A 236 1.40 -0.49 -15.31
C GLY A 236 0.59 -0.13 -14.06
N THR A 237 0.12 1.11 -13.91
CA THR A 237 -0.59 1.59 -12.70
C THR A 237 -1.95 0.91 -12.53
N SER A 238 -2.70 0.67 -13.61
CA SER A 238 -3.96 -0.07 -13.57
C SER A 238 -3.76 -1.51 -13.09
N MET A 239 -2.66 -2.13 -13.54
CA MET A 239 -2.32 -3.48 -13.10
C MET A 239 -1.87 -3.50 -11.63
N LEU A 240 -1.11 -2.51 -11.17
CA LEU A 240 -0.77 -2.36 -9.76
C LEU A 240 -2.04 -2.29 -8.89
N MET A 241 -3.03 -1.48 -9.27
CA MET A 241 -4.31 -1.39 -8.57
C MET A 241 -5.07 -2.72 -8.57
N ASN A 242 -5.03 -3.48 -9.66
CA ASN A 242 -5.64 -4.80 -9.75
C ASN A 242 -4.93 -5.83 -8.86
N VAL A 243 -3.60 -5.77 -8.76
CA VAL A 243 -2.80 -6.63 -7.88
C VAL A 243 -3.06 -6.29 -6.41
N ILE A 244 -3.10 -5.00 -6.04
CA ILE A 244 -3.49 -4.56 -4.70
C ILE A 244 -4.86 -5.14 -4.32
N LYS A 245 -5.87 -4.95 -5.19
CA LYS A 245 -7.21 -5.48 -4.95
C LYS A 245 -7.25 -6.99 -4.80
N LYS A 246 -6.44 -7.73 -5.58
CA LYS A 246 -6.49 -9.20 -5.62
C LYS A 246 -5.74 -9.85 -4.47
N TYR A 247 -4.60 -9.31 -4.07
CA TYR A 247 -3.63 -9.99 -3.20
C TYR A 247 -3.44 -9.32 -1.85
N PHE A 248 -3.72 -8.03 -1.71
CA PHE A 248 -3.63 -7.37 -0.40
C PHE A 248 -4.88 -7.62 0.44
N PRO A 249 -4.72 -7.75 1.76
CA PRO A 249 -5.86 -8.01 2.63
C PRO A 249 -6.80 -6.80 2.71
N SER A 250 -8.09 -7.06 2.67
CA SER A 250 -9.10 -6.12 3.15
C SER A 250 -8.98 -5.99 4.68
N PRO A 251 -9.39 -4.85 5.28
CA PRO A 251 -9.32 -4.65 6.73
C PRO A 251 -9.96 -5.77 7.56
N GLU A 252 -10.99 -6.44 7.05
CA GLU A 252 -11.66 -7.56 7.72
C GLU A 252 -10.75 -8.81 7.93
N TYR A 253 -9.69 -8.94 7.13
CA TYR A 253 -8.69 -10.00 7.26
C TYR A 253 -7.47 -9.56 8.08
N THR A 254 -7.41 -8.30 8.53
CA THR A 254 -6.32 -7.80 9.36
C THR A 254 -6.65 -7.91 10.84
N VAL A 255 -5.63 -8.22 11.64
CA VAL A 255 -5.75 -8.25 13.10
C VAL A 255 -5.02 -7.04 13.66
N ASN A 256 -5.72 -6.29 14.51
CA ASN A 256 -5.15 -5.19 15.26
C ASN A 256 -4.85 -5.66 16.68
N HIS A 257 -3.74 -5.19 17.24
CA HIS A 257 -3.33 -5.49 18.61
C HIS A 257 -3.60 -4.29 19.49
N GLY A 258 -4.12 -4.56 20.68
CA GLY A 258 -4.35 -3.56 21.71
C GLY A 258 -4.08 -4.15 23.09
N LYS A 259 -4.17 -3.32 24.11
CA LYS A 259 -4.00 -3.71 25.51
C LYS A 259 -5.21 -3.29 26.31
N GLU A 260 -5.66 -4.18 27.19
CA GLU A 260 -6.65 -3.86 28.20
C GLU A 260 -6.01 -2.98 29.27
N THR A 261 -6.55 -1.80 29.53
CA THR A 261 -5.95 -0.83 30.46
C THR A 261 -5.90 -1.30 31.92
N SER A 262 -6.85 -2.14 32.32
CA SER A 262 -6.97 -2.65 33.69
C SER A 262 -6.01 -3.80 33.99
N THR A 263 -5.77 -4.68 33.05
CA THR A 263 -4.97 -5.90 33.22
C THR A 263 -3.62 -5.86 32.49
N GLY A 264 -3.47 -5.00 31.47
CA GLY A 264 -2.32 -4.97 30.59
C GLY A 264 -2.26 -6.13 29.58
N GLU A 265 -3.30 -6.96 29.54
CA GLU A 265 -3.38 -8.12 28.64
C GLU A 265 -3.46 -7.66 27.16
N LEU A 266 -2.73 -8.37 26.32
CA LEU A 266 -2.80 -8.18 24.87
C LEU A 266 -4.10 -8.75 24.32
N VAL A 267 -4.83 -7.95 23.57
CA VAL A 267 -6.10 -8.33 22.95
C VAL A 267 -5.98 -8.21 21.43
N MET A 268 -6.39 -9.25 20.73
CA MET A 268 -6.51 -9.25 19.27
C MET A 268 -7.89 -8.75 18.84
N VAL A 269 -7.91 -7.69 18.04
CA VAL A 269 -9.15 -7.06 17.58
C VAL A 269 -9.26 -7.20 16.07
N LYS A 270 -10.29 -7.93 15.62
CA LYS A 270 -10.65 -8.01 14.20
C LYS A 270 -11.51 -6.81 13.81
N CYS A 271 -11.34 -6.37 12.59
CA CYS A 271 -12.20 -5.34 12.01
C CYS A 271 -13.66 -5.85 11.93
N ASP A 272 -14.58 -5.13 12.58
CA ASP A 272 -16.00 -5.51 12.62
C ASP A 272 -16.87 -4.28 12.84
N GLN A 273 -17.71 -3.96 11.86
CA GLN A 273 -18.60 -2.78 11.91
C GLN A 273 -19.76 -2.93 12.90
N ASN A 274 -20.08 -4.14 13.37
CA ASN A 274 -21.19 -4.41 14.27
C ASN A 274 -20.81 -4.32 15.75
N LYS A 275 -19.53 -4.08 16.06
CA LYS A 275 -19.03 -3.90 17.42
C LYS A 275 -19.09 -2.44 17.84
N HIS A 276 -18.81 -2.18 19.12
CA HIS A 276 -18.62 -0.83 19.64
C HIS A 276 -17.49 -0.13 18.88
N LEU A 277 -17.59 1.19 18.75
CA LEU A 277 -16.57 2.01 18.13
C LEU A 277 -15.21 1.81 18.80
N SER A 278 -14.19 1.55 18.01
CA SER A 278 -12.80 1.77 18.38
C SER A 278 -12.00 2.25 17.18
N ALA A 279 -11.15 3.23 17.37
CA ALA A 279 -10.33 3.84 16.32
C ALA A 279 -8.95 4.22 16.86
N LYS A 280 -7.94 4.10 16.00
CA LYS A 280 -6.57 4.56 16.29
C LYS A 280 -6.37 5.96 15.73
N VAL A 281 -5.77 6.85 16.50
CA VAL A 281 -5.26 8.14 16.00
C VAL A 281 -3.82 7.94 15.58
N PHE A 282 -3.57 7.91 14.29
CA PHE A 282 -2.23 7.61 13.78
C PHE A 282 -1.43 8.85 13.37
N LYS A 283 -2.09 9.99 13.15
CA LYS A 283 -1.43 11.24 12.78
C LYS A 283 -2.24 12.44 13.21
N THR A 284 -1.54 13.51 13.58
CA THR A 284 -2.14 14.83 13.84
C THR A 284 -1.52 15.86 12.92
N VAL A 285 -2.36 16.63 12.23
CA VAL A 285 -1.96 17.70 11.31
C VAL A 285 -2.58 19.02 11.78
N VAL A 286 -1.83 20.10 11.68
CA VAL A 286 -2.33 21.45 11.92
C VAL A 286 -2.40 22.20 10.60
N ASP A 287 -3.62 22.47 10.16
CA ASP A 287 -3.88 23.28 8.96
C ASP A 287 -4.10 24.74 9.36
N PRO A 288 -3.46 25.73 8.69
CA PRO A 288 -3.59 27.14 9.04
C PRO A 288 -5.01 27.70 8.95
N PHE A 289 -5.90 27.09 8.14
CA PHE A 289 -7.25 27.58 7.89
C PHE A 289 -8.33 26.84 8.68
N ILE A 290 -8.16 25.54 8.85
CA ILE A 290 -9.17 24.67 9.47
C ILE A 290 -8.81 24.35 10.91
N GLY A 291 -7.55 24.44 11.26
CA GLY A 291 -7.01 24.10 12.55
C GLY A 291 -6.52 22.66 12.63
N LYS A 292 -6.66 22.05 13.79
CA LYS A 292 -6.15 20.70 14.05
C LYS A 292 -7.04 19.62 13.44
N TYR A 293 -6.41 18.68 12.71
CA TYR A 293 -6.98 17.42 12.29
C TYR A 293 -6.31 16.25 12.97
N SER A 294 -7.11 15.30 13.41
CA SER A 294 -6.63 13.99 13.87
C SER A 294 -7.04 12.94 12.87
N LEU A 295 -6.08 12.35 12.18
CA LEU A 295 -6.31 11.25 11.25
C LEU A 295 -6.52 9.97 12.04
N ILE A 296 -7.63 9.29 11.77
CA ILE A 296 -8.04 8.08 12.47
C ILE A 296 -8.23 6.91 11.50
N LYS A 297 -7.90 5.72 11.96
CA LYS A 297 -8.34 4.46 11.37
C LYS A 297 -9.38 3.83 12.27
N VAL A 298 -10.59 3.70 11.78
CA VAL A 298 -11.65 2.98 12.51
C VAL A 298 -11.36 1.49 12.44
N VAL A 299 -11.24 0.84 13.59
CA VAL A 299 -10.99 -0.60 13.70
C VAL A 299 -12.28 -1.37 13.87
N THR A 300 -13.15 -0.92 14.78
CA THR A 300 -14.47 -1.54 14.98
C THR A 300 -15.56 -0.48 15.03
N GLY A 301 -16.79 -0.91 14.73
CA GLY A 301 -17.96 -0.04 14.79
C GLY A 301 -18.07 0.95 13.64
N THR A 302 -18.87 1.96 13.85
CA THR A 302 -19.09 3.07 12.93
C THR A 302 -19.10 4.36 13.73
N LEU A 303 -18.33 5.34 13.32
CA LEU A 303 -18.33 6.68 13.87
C LEU A 303 -19.18 7.58 12.97
N LYS A 304 -20.19 8.22 13.54
CA LYS A 304 -21.07 9.17 12.82
C LYS A 304 -20.76 10.61 13.21
N ALA A 305 -20.98 11.52 12.29
CA ALA A 305 -20.91 12.94 12.59
C ALA A 305 -21.92 13.28 13.69
N GLY A 306 -21.45 13.97 14.74
CA GLY A 306 -22.23 14.31 15.91
C GLY A 306 -22.15 13.32 17.06
N ASP A 307 -21.52 12.16 16.89
CA ASP A 307 -21.35 11.17 17.97
C ASP A 307 -20.46 11.71 19.11
N GLY A 308 -20.80 11.29 20.33
CA GLY A 308 -19.89 11.39 21.47
C GLY A 308 -18.75 10.40 21.33
N ILE A 309 -17.54 10.85 21.63
CA ILE A 309 -16.34 10.03 21.60
C ILE A 309 -15.60 10.08 22.93
N TYR A 310 -14.91 9.00 23.26
CA TYR A 310 -14.12 8.86 24.47
C TYR A 310 -12.67 8.56 24.11
N ASN A 311 -11.75 9.40 24.58
CA ASN A 311 -10.32 9.15 24.47
C ASN A 311 -9.91 8.23 25.63
N VAL A 312 -9.62 6.98 25.31
CA VAL A 312 -9.34 5.94 26.33
C VAL A 312 -8.02 6.23 27.06
N ASN A 313 -7.02 6.77 26.37
CA ASN A 313 -5.70 7.05 26.95
C ASN A 313 -5.76 8.18 27.98
N LYS A 314 -6.61 9.18 27.76
CA LYS A 314 -6.69 10.40 28.58
C LYS A 314 -7.93 10.45 29.48
N GLY A 315 -8.87 9.52 29.33
CA GLY A 315 -10.12 9.50 30.09
C GLY A 315 -11.02 10.70 29.82
N THR A 316 -10.97 11.29 28.62
CA THR A 316 -11.71 12.50 28.29
C THR A 316 -12.80 12.22 27.25
N GLU A 317 -13.93 12.91 27.42
CA GLU A 317 -15.04 12.88 26.47
C GLU A 317 -14.98 14.11 25.57
N ASP A 318 -15.40 13.94 24.32
CA ASP A 318 -15.53 14.98 23.32
C ASP A 318 -16.63 14.60 22.31
N ARG A 319 -16.84 15.42 21.29
CA ARG A 319 -17.83 15.19 20.25
C ARG A 319 -17.21 15.27 18.86
N ALA A 320 -17.42 14.24 18.05
CA ALA A 320 -17.04 14.18 16.65
C ALA A 320 -18.02 15.01 15.80
N SER A 321 -18.00 16.34 15.91
CA SER A 321 -18.97 17.22 15.27
C SER A 321 -19.01 17.07 13.77
N LYS A 322 -17.85 16.93 13.12
CA LYS A 322 -17.68 16.73 11.69
C LYS A 322 -16.61 15.69 11.38
N LEU A 323 -16.86 14.92 10.35
CA LEU A 323 -15.94 13.90 9.85
C LEU A 323 -15.52 14.25 8.42
N TYR A 324 -14.28 13.98 8.08
CA TYR A 324 -13.74 14.28 6.76
C TYR A 324 -12.98 13.09 6.17
N LEU A 325 -13.06 12.95 4.85
CA LEU A 325 -12.03 12.29 4.06
C LEU A 325 -11.06 13.37 3.58
N LEU A 326 -9.77 13.09 3.63
CA LEU A 326 -8.75 13.96 3.04
C LEU A 326 -8.32 13.38 1.70
N ARG A 327 -8.20 14.23 0.69
CA ARG A 327 -7.65 13.89 -0.62
C ARG A 327 -6.55 14.90 -0.95
N GLY A 328 -5.34 14.62 -0.49
CA GLY A 328 -4.30 15.63 -0.50
C GLY A 328 -4.78 16.90 0.21
N LYS A 329 -4.84 18.02 -0.51
CA LYS A 329 -5.32 19.30 0.01
C LYS A 329 -6.84 19.38 0.24
N GLU A 330 -7.62 18.56 -0.45
CA GLU A 330 -9.08 18.64 -0.38
C GLU A 330 -9.63 17.95 0.87
N THR A 331 -10.61 18.61 1.51
CA THR A 331 -11.37 18.05 2.62
C THR A 331 -12.79 17.78 2.17
N ILE A 332 -13.25 16.54 2.33
CA ILE A 332 -14.58 16.09 1.91
C ILE A 332 -15.34 15.69 3.17
N GLU A 333 -16.36 16.46 3.53
CA GLU A 333 -17.22 16.14 4.67
C GLU A 333 -18.02 14.86 4.41
N VAL A 334 -18.05 13.94 5.38
CA VAL A 334 -18.76 12.67 5.28
C VAL A 334 -19.63 12.46 6.52
N PRO A 335 -20.76 11.76 6.38
CA PRO A 335 -21.68 11.53 7.49
C PRO A 335 -21.17 10.48 8.49
N GLU A 336 -20.34 9.55 8.03
CA GLU A 336 -19.83 8.45 8.85
C GLU A 336 -18.50 7.88 8.34
N LEU A 337 -17.76 7.24 9.24
CA LEU A 337 -16.58 6.41 8.96
C LEU A 337 -16.83 5.02 9.55
N ARG A 338 -16.70 3.98 8.76
CA ARG A 338 -16.94 2.58 9.17
C ARG A 338 -15.65 1.86 9.49
N ALA A 339 -15.76 0.76 10.21
CA ALA A 339 -14.64 -0.15 10.48
C ALA A 339 -13.85 -0.46 9.21
N GLY A 340 -12.53 -0.33 9.29
CA GLY A 340 -11.59 -0.45 8.17
C GLY A 340 -11.27 0.84 7.44
N ASP A 341 -12.06 1.90 7.62
CA ASP A 341 -11.88 3.16 6.93
C ASP A 341 -10.89 4.11 7.64
N ILE A 342 -10.35 5.02 6.85
CA ILE A 342 -9.48 6.11 7.31
C ILE A 342 -10.16 7.44 7.01
N GLY A 343 -10.18 8.31 8.01
CA GLY A 343 -10.71 9.66 7.88
C GLY A 343 -10.12 10.60 8.92
N ALA A 344 -10.70 11.77 9.08
CA ALA A 344 -10.21 12.79 9.97
C ALA A 344 -11.29 13.35 10.88
N LEU A 345 -10.91 13.62 12.13
CA LEU A 345 -11.62 14.43 13.12
C LEU A 345 -11.05 15.84 13.10
N ALA A 346 -11.90 16.86 13.05
CA ALA A 346 -11.45 18.24 13.06
C ALA A 346 -11.72 18.91 14.42
N LYS A 347 -10.81 19.83 14.81
CA LYS A 347 -10.98 20.76 15.92
C LYS A 347 -11.19 20.11 17.30
N ILE A 348 -10.55 18.96 17.55
CA ILE A 348 -10.57 18.31 18.86
C ILE A 348 -9.16 18.44 19.46
N GLU A 349 -9.00 19.39 20.39
CA GLU A 349 -7.69 19.73 20.97
C GLU A 349 -7.08 18.61 21.81
N LYS A 350 -7.92 17.85 22.50
CA LYS A 350 -7.47 16.84 23.49
C LYS A 350 -7.05 15.50 22.85
N ILE A 351 -7.14 15.36 21.54
CA ILE A 351 -6.71 14.15 20.83
C ILE A 351 -5.29 14.35 20.28
N SER A 352 -4.45 13.34 20.41
CA SER A 352 -3.07 13.32 19.93
C SER A 352 -2.78 12.02 19.17
N THR A 353 -1.73 12.03 18.34
CA THR A 353 -1.18 10.82 17.72
C THR A 353 -0.90 9.75 18.79
N GLY A 354 -1.29 8.53 18.53
CA GLY A 354 -1.20 7.39 19.46
C GLY A 354 -2.41 7.20 20.37
N ASP A 355 -3.35 8.14 20.42
CA ASP A 355 -4.57 7.98 21.22
C ASP A 355 -5.52 6.95 20.59
N THR A 356 -6.29 6.30 21.44
CA THR A 356 -7.41 5.43 21.05
C THR A 356 -8.73 6.12 21.33
N ILE A 357 -9.56 6.20 20.31
CA ILE A 357 -10.92 6.76 20.39
C ILE A 357 -11.92 5.62 20.42
N SER A 358 -12.86 5.68 21.36
CA SER A 358 -13.88 4.65 21.54
C SER A 358 -15.19 5.23 22.11
N THR A 359 -16.05 4.35 22.60
CA THR A 359 -17.25 4.70 23.37
C THR A 359 -16.90 4.85 24.86
N LYS A 360 -17.70 5.61 25.60
CA LYS A 360 -17.51 5.79 27.05
C LYS A 360 -17.46 4.46 27.79
N GLY A 361 -16.48 4.34 28.68
CA GLY A 361 -16.27 3.13 29.47
C GLY A 361 -15.44 2.05 28.79
N ALA A 362 -14.96 2.30 27.57
CA ALA A 362 -14.00 1.41 26.95
C ALA A 362 -12.65 1.43 27.67
N THR A 363 -12.01 0.27 27.69
CA THR A 363 -10.77 0.02 28.43
C THR A 363 -9.63 -0.48 27.53
N LEU A 364 -9.92 -0.73 26.24
CA LEU A 364 -8.93 -1.16 25.25
C LEU A 364 -8.19 0.05 24.69
N VAL A 365 -6.86 0.00 24.67
CA VAL A 365 -5.98 0.96 23.98
C VAL A 365 -5.19 0.23 22.90
N TYR A 366 -5.02 0.88 21.74
CA TYR A 366 -4.12 0.40 20.70
C TYR A 366 -2.71 0.94 20.92
N ASP A 367 -1.70 0.21 20.46
CA ASP A 367 -0.33 0.72 20.43
C ASP A 367 -0.27 1.93 19.48
N GLY A 368 0.49 2.97 19.85
CA GLY A 368 0.77 4.12 19.03
C GLY A 368 1.92 3.89 18.04
N PRO A 369 2.11 4.76 17.05
CA PRO A 369 3.25 4.72 16.14
C PRO A 369 4.56 5.05 16.83
#